data_d080142cb10fcf5e303d3c63395aa802
#
_entry.id   d080142cb10fcf5e303d3c63395aa802
#
_cell.length_a   1.000
_cell.length_b   1.000
_cell.length_c   1.000
_cell.angle_alpha   90.00
_cell.angle_beta   90.00
_cell.angle_gamma   90.00
#
_symmetry.space_group_name_H-M   'P 1'
#
loop_
_entity.id
_entity.type
_entity.pdbx_description
1 polymer ?
#
loop_
_entity_poly.entity_id
_entity_poly.type
_entity_poly.pdbx_seq_one_letter_code
_entity_poly.pdbx_strand_id
1 'polypeptide(L)'
;MTLSSKKIAAMKPRDKRYSVADGNCLTLRVMPSGRKIWYLRTSCSGRVADKRLGEHPDMSLMQARQKARRLRKDIGLEPPKGYVLKDAFRLWCRLKKPQIVSYQDERRRLERYIIEPLGNRQLDEITAPLVIRTVQPIEKDGKQATLKRVLMRLREILDLAVCAGYIEHNPLARVSKVFAPPQVKPMPAVDWRELPAVMAVMRDAPERMRVLFLFSLCSMLRPGENASLEKSWITEDAIHIPAEHMKKRRPFRVPLTSFMKELIAREQTLSPRPRSGHVFAGKSTGKHVSSQALAKHLHSTSLKGRLVAHGLRSIARSWLADEAVPF
;
A
#
# COMPACT_ATOMS: atom_id res chain seq x y z
N MET A 1 23.04 16.64 -4.15
CA MET A 1 24.06 17.73 -4.08
C MET A 1 24.39 17.97 -2.63
N THR A 2 25.63 17.81 -2.23
CA THR A 2 26.11 18.13 -0.88
C THR A 2 26.20 19.63 -0.67
N LEU A 3 25.88 20.11 0.51
CA LEU A 3 26.04 21.51 0.91
C LEU A 3 27.54 21.85 1.02
N SER A 4 27.87 23.12 0.78
CA SER A 4 29.18 23.69 1.08
C SER A 4 29.02 24.94 1.94
N SER A 5 30.06 25.32 2.68
CA SER A 5 30.01 26.52 3.53
C SER A 5 29.68 27.77 2.72
N LYS A 6 30.18 27.91 1.49
CA LYS A 6 29.82 29.00 0.58
C LYS A 6 28.32 29.02 0.24
N LYS A 7 27.73 27.83 -0.06
CA LYS A 7 26.30 27.71 -0.35
C LYS A 7 25.45 28.06 0.87
N ILE A 8 25.85 27.62 2.07
CA ILE A 8 25.12 27.89 3.29
C ILE A 8 25.15 29.40 3.61
N ALA A 9 26.29 30.07 3.44
CA ALA A 9 26.41 31.49 3.60
C ALA A 9 25.49 32.30 2.67
N ALA A 10 25.40 31.86 1.39
CA ALA A 10 24.62 32.54 0.36
C ALA A 10 23.09 32.31 0.50
N MET A 11 22.63 31.45 1.41
CA MET A 11 21.19 31.20 1.60
C MET A 11 20.53 32.38 2.33
N LYS A 12 19.59 33.03 1.64
CA LYS A 12 18.79 34.14 2.18
C LYS A 12 17.45 33.63 2.74
N PRO A 13 16.88 34.28 3.76
CA PRO A 13 15.53 33.97 4.23
C PRO A 13 14.50 34.23 3.14
N ARG A 14 13.36 33.52 3.23
CA ARG A 14 12.19 33.70 2.39
C ARG A 14 10.95 33.85 3.25
N ASP A 15 9.82 34.27 2.70
CA ASP A 15 8.56 34.44 3.42
C ASP A 15 8.11 33.19 4.16
N LYS A 16 8.44 32.01 3.61
CA LYS A 16 8.19 30.72 4.25
C LYS A 16 9.50 29.97 4.50
N ARG A 17 9.54 29.22 5.59
CA ARG A 17 10.66 28.33 5.89
C ARG A 17 10.89 27.35 4.73
N TYR A 18 12.13 27.10 4.38
CA TYR A 18 12.50 26.07 3.40
C TYR A 18 13.64 25.21 3.92
N SER A 19 13.79 24.03 3.34
CA SER A 19 14.81 23.06 3.76
C SER A 19 15.67 22.65 2.58
N VAL A 20 16.97 22.53 2.81
CA VAL A 20 17.95 22.07 1.84
C VAL A 20 18.65 20.84 2.40
N ALA A 21 18.59 19.72 1.68
CA ALA A 21 19.24 18.49 2.08
C ALA A 21 20.74 18.52 1.79
N ASP A 22 21.54 18.05 2.76
CA ASP A 22 22.99 17.87 2.60
C ASP A 22 23.37 16.44 2.20
N GLY A 23 22.41 15.51 2.25
CA GLY A 23 22.63 14.07 2.16
C GLY A 23 22.60 13.40 3.55
N ASN A 24 22.61 12.07 3.55
CA ASN A 24 22.61 11.28 4.80
C ASN A 24 21.55 11.70 5.82
N CYS A 25 20.38 12.09 5.33
CA CYS A 25 19.26 12.59 6.15
C CYS A 25 19.56 13.89 6.93
N LEU A 26 20.71 14.53 6.72
CA LEU A 26 21.02 15.85 7.26
C LEU A 26 20.36 16.92 6.39
N THR A 27 19.66 17.84 7.03
CA THR A 27 18.92 18.91 6.36
C THR A 27 19.19 20.22 7.07
N LEU A 28 19.48 21.26 6.30
CA LEU A 28 19.52 22.63 6.80
C LEU A 28 18.18 23.30 6.54
N ARG A 29 17.53 23.79 7.58
CA ARG A 29 16.29 24.55 7.50
C ARG A 29 16.57 26.04 7.68
N VAL A 30 16.17 26.84 6.71
CA VAL A 30 16.26 28.31 6.75
C VAL A 30 14.89 28.84 7.15
N MET A 31 14.86 29.59 8.24
CA MET A 31 13.65 30.20 8.77
C MET A 31 13.43 31.60 8.14
N PRO A 32 12.21 32.13 8.13
CA PRO A 32 11.95 33.52 7.70
C PRO A 32 12.75 34.57 8.48
N SER A 33 13.06 34.28 9.74
CA SER A 33 13.93 35.12 10.59
C SER A 33 15.42 35.09 10.20
N GLY A 34 15.82 34.37 9.16
CA GLY A 34 17.21 34.18 8.76
C GLY A 34 17.98 33.10 9.54
N ARG A 35 17.41 32.54 10.60
CA ARG A 35 18.05 31.46 11.37
C ARG A 35 18.19 30.21 10.51
N LYS A 36 19.32 29.52 10.60
CA LYS A 36 19.68 28.32 9.84
C LYS A 36 19.89 27.18 10.82
N ILE A 37 18.97 26.19 10.81
CA ILE A 37 18.93 25.14 11.83
C ILE A 37 19.17 23.78 11.18
N TRP A 38 20.08 23.01 11.76
CA TRP A 38 20.38 21.64 11.35
C TRP A 38 19.37 20.66 11.92
N TYR A 39 18.85 19.80 11.07
CA TYR A 39 17.96 18.70 11.43
C TYR A 39 18.45 17.37 10.86
N LEU A 40 18.35 16.32 11.65
CA LEU A 40 18.43 14.95 11.20
C LEU A 40 17.01 14.44 10.98
N ARG A 41 16.67 14.12 9.73
CA ARG A 41 15.39 13.53 9.37
C ARG A 41 15.45 12.04 9.64
N THR A 42 14.70 11.57 10.62
CA THR A 42 14.54 10.16 10.94
C THR A 42 13.13 9.71 10.61
N SER A 43 12.99 8.57 9.95
CA SER A 43 11.69 7.95 9.74
C SER A 43 11.59 6.75 10.67
N CYS A 44 11.03 6.97 11.85
CA CYS A 44 10.69 5.89 12.78
C CYS A 44 9.17 5.75 12.88
N SER A 45 8.67 4.51 12.81
CA SER A 45 7.27 4.16 13.06
C SER A 45 6.24 4.92 12.19
N GLY A 46 6.58 5.20 10.90
CA GLY A 46 5.67 5.87 9.97
C GLY A 46 5.53 7.37 10.15
N ARG A 47 6.14 7.95 11.17
CA ARG A 47 6.25 9.39 11.34
C ARG A 47 7.64 9.85 10.94
N VAL A 48 7.71 10.84 10.06
CA VAL A 48 8.96 11.55 9.79
C VAL A 48 9.20 12.47 10.98
N ALA A 49 10.17 12.13 11.80
CA ALA A 49 10.60 12.96 12.91
C ALA A 49 11.87 13.71 12.50
N ASP A 50 11.84 15.03 12.58
CA ASP A 50 13.00 15.88 12.39
C ASP A 50 13.64 16.18 13.76
N LYS A 51 14.78 15.54 14.06
CA LYS A 51 15.53 15.81 15.30
C LYS A 51 16.45 17.02 15.09
N ARG A 52 16.26 18.09 15.86
CA ARG A 52 17.11 19.26 15.84
C ARG A 52 18.52 18.89 16.33
N LEU A 53 19.56 19.26 15.58
CA LEU A 53 20.95 19.01 15.91
C LEU A 53 21.64 20.24 16.53
N GLY A 54 21.38 21.41 15.97
CA GLY A 54 21.98 22.68 16.37
C GLY A 54 21.68 23.77 15.35
N GLU A 55 22.28 24.93 15.53
CA GLU A 55 22.07 26.12 14.71
C GLU A 55 23.39 26.58 14.08
N HIS A 56 23.35 26.99 12.82
CA HIS A 56 24.47 27.64 12.16
C HIS A 56 24.41 29.15 12.45
N PRO A 57 25.53 29.82 12.77
CA PRO A 57 26.93 29.35 12.65
C PRO A 57 27.49 28.57 13.86
N ASP A 58 26.81 28.53 15.02
CA ASP A 58 27.30 27.88 16.24
C ASP A 58 27.70 26.42 16.01
N MET A 59 27.00 25.76 15.12
CA MET A 59 27.33 24.40 14.62
C MET A 59 27.70 24.48 13.14
N SER A 60 28.97 24.24 12.84
CA SER A 60 29.46 24.15 11.46
C SER A 60 28.86 22.95 10.71
N LEU A 61 28.93 22.96 9.37
CA LEU A 61 28.54 21.84 8.52
C LEU A 61 29.25 20.53 8.92
N MET A 62 30.55 20.60 9.24
CA MET A 62 31.33 19.44 9.63
C MET A 62 30.86 18.88 10.98
N GLN A 63 30.62 19.73 11.96
CA GLN A 63 30.08 19.32 13.26
C GLN A 63 28.66 18.74 13.14
N ALA A 64 27.81 19.34 12.30
CA ALA A 64 26.47 18.82 12.03
C ALA A 64 26.51 17.43 11.40
N ARG A 65 27.39 17.19 10.42
CA ARG A 65 27.64 15.87 9.83
C ARG A 65 28.12 14.86 10.87
N GLN A 66 29.08 15.25 11.71
CA GLN A 66 29.62 14.39 12.75
C GLN A 66 28.56 14.05 13.82
N LYS A 67 27.78 15.04 14.26
CA LYS A 67 26.68 14.81 15.22
C LYS A 67 25.58 13.95 14.64
N ALA A 68 25.22 14.17 13.37
CA ALA A 68 24.28 13.32 12.65
C ALA A 68 24.77 11.87 12.53
N ARG A 69 26.09 11.67 12.30
CA ARG A 69 26.72 10.35 12.26
C ARG A 69 26.67 9.65 13.63
N ARG A 70 27.00 10.35 14.72
CA ARG A 70 26.90 9.81 16.09
C ARG A 70 25.48 9.39 16.45
N LEU A 71 24.51 10.28 16.21
CA LEU A 71 23.11 9.97 16.49
C LEU A 71 22.57 8.77 15.67
N ARG A 72 23.03 8.60 14.43
CA ARG A 72 22.69 7.40 13.64
C ARG A 72 23.26 6.12 14.28
N LYS A 73 24.46 6.21 14.87
CA LYS A 73 25.07 5.11 15.63
C LYS A 73 24.21 4.72 16.84
N ASP A 74 23.83 5.71 17.64
CA ASP A 74 23.08 5.52 18.88
C ASP A 74 21.69 4.90 18.65
N ILE A 75 21.08 5.15 17.48
CA ILE A 75 19.80 4.54 17.09
C ILE A 75 19.97 3.20 16.35
N GLY A 76 21.15 2.58 16.42
CA GLY A 76 21.42 1.26 15.81
C GLY A 76 21.45 1.26 14.28
N LEU A 77 21.74 2.41 13.67
CA LEU A 77 21.83 2.61 12.23
C LEU A 77 23.30 2.70 11.74
N GLU A 78 24.25 2.11 12.45
CA GLU A 78 25.63 2.01 11.97
C GLU A 78 25.87 0.87 11.00
N PRO A 79 26.69 1.15 9.97
CA PRO A 79 27.10 0.17 9.00
C PRO A 79 28.23 -0.74 9.50
N PRO A 80 28.10 -2.08 9.45
CA PRO A 80 29.27 -2.92 9.26
C PRO A 80 29.88 -2.66 7.87
N LYS A 81 31.18 -2.84 7.72
CA LYS A 81 31.85 -2.71 6.42
C LYS A 81 31.30 -3.74 5.43
N GLY A 82 30.92 -3.30 4.23
CA GLY A 82 30.49 -4.19 3.15
C GLY A 82 29.00 -4.57 3.19
N TYR A 83 28.06 -3.58 3.22
CA TYR A 83 26.64 -3.91 3.12
C TYR A 83 26.23 -4.45 1.78
N VAL A 84 25.47 -5.52 1.84
CA VAL A 84 24.75 -6.05 0.70
C VAL A 84 23.29 -5.53 0.69
N LEU A 85 22.65 -5.57 -0.45
CA LEU A 85 21.26 -5.13 -0.60
C LEU A 85 20.31 -5.85 0.37
N LYS A 86 20.59 -7.12 0.69
CA LYS A 86 19.82 -7.91 1.64
C LYS A 86 19.82 -7.33 3.06
N ASP A 87 20.87 -6.61 3.45
CA ASP A 87 20.93 -5.99 4.79
C ASP A 87 20.05 -4.75 4.84
N ALA A 88 20.07 -3.90 3.81
CA ALA A 88 19.14 -2.79 3.68
C ALA A 88 17.68 -3.27 3.61
N PHE A 89 17.42 -4.37 2.91
CA PHE A 89 16.10 -5.00 2.86
C PHE A 89 15.65 -5.52 4.23
N ARG A 90 16.54 -6.17 5.00
CA ARG A 90 16.23 -6.62 6.37
C ARG A 90 15.85 -5.45 7.29
N LEU A 91 16.60 -4.34 7.18
CA LEU A 91 16.29 -3.12 7.92
C LEU A 91 14.93 -2.56 7.51
N TRP A 92 14.65 -2.48 6.20
CA TRP A 92 13.35 -2.07 5.68
C TRP A 92 12.22 -2.97 6.19
N CYS A 93 12.40 -4.28 6.17
CA CYS A 93 11.43 -5.24 6.68
C CYS A 93 11.08 -4.98 8.15
N ARG A 94 12.09 -4.77 9.00
CA ARG A 94 11.91 -4.48 10.42
C ARG A 94 11.08 -3.22 10.65
N LEU A 95 11.37 -2.16 9.92
CA LEU A 95 10.72 -0.86 10.09
C LEU A 95 9.32 -0.79 9.45
N LYS A 96 9.12 -1.49 8.33
CA LYS A 96 7.87 -1.39 7.55
C LYS A 96 6.83 -2.45 7.87
N LYS A 97 7.20 -3.54 8.52
CA LYS A 97 6.27 -4.59 8.93
C LYS A 97 5.04 -4.07 9.68
N PRO A 98 5.15 -3.16 10.68
CA PRO A 98 3.98 -2.65 11.40
C PRO A 98 3.21 -1.55 10.63
N GLN A 99 3.75 -1.04 9.51
CA GLN A 99 3.21 0.13 8.81
C GLN A 99 2.42 -0.21 7.55
N ILE A 100 2.72 -1.36 6.92
CA ILE A 100 2.16 -1.74 5.62
C ILE A 100 1.15 -2.86 5.82
N VAL A 101 -0.12 -2.59 5.54
CA VAL A 101 -1.21 -3.58 5.66
C VAL A 101 -0.95 -4.81 4.78
N SER A 102 -0.47 -4.61 3.55
CA SER A 102 -0.12 -5.69 2.61
C SER A 102 1.37 -6.08 2.66
N TYR A 103 2.01 -5.99 3.83
CA TYR A 103 3.45 -6.20 3.99
C TYR A 103 3.94 -7.54 3.43
N GLN A 104 3.22 -8.64 3.66
CA GLN A 104 3.63 -9.96 3.19
C GLN A 104 3.70 -10.04 1.66
N ASP A 105 2.75 -9.42 0.96
CA ASP A 105 2.74 -9.41 -0.50
C ASP A 105 3.83 -8.51 -1.07
N GLU A 106 4.08 -7.34 -0.44
CA GLU A 106 5.17 -6.45 -0.82
C GLU A 106 6.53 -7.14 -0.59
N ARG A 107 6.70 -7.82 0.54
CA ARG A 107 7.90 -8.57 0.87
C ARG A 107 8.17 -9.68 -0.14
N ARG A 108 7.18 -10.58 -0.40
CA ARG A 108 7.32 -11.68 -1.37
C ARG A 108 7.67 -11.16 -2.77
N ARG A 109 7.08 -10.04 -3.18
CA ARG A 109 7.36 -9.41 -4.46
C ARG A 109 8.80 -8.91 -4.53
N LEU A 110 9.28 -8.24 -3.50
CA LEU A 110 10.67 -7.79 -3.41
C LEU A 110 11.64 -8.96 -3.35
N GLU A 111 11.35 -9.98 -2.56
CA GLU A 111 12.16 -11.20 -2.48
C GLU A 111 12.34 -11.79 -3.87
N ARG A 112 11.25 -12.09 -4.58
CA ARG A 112 11.26 -12.71 -5.90
C ARG A 112 11.99 -11.88 -6.97
N TYR A 113 11.73 -10.60 -7.05
CA TYR A 113 12.18 -9.79 -8.20
C TYR A 113 13.48 -9.03 -7.95
N ILE A 114 13.87 -8.84 -6.69
CA ILE A 114 15.03 -8.01 -6.32
C ILE A 114 16.02 -8.76 -5.45
N ILE A 115 15.56 -9.40 -4.38
CA ILE A 115 16.48 -9.97 -3.39
C ILE A 115 17.08 -11.29 -3.88
N GLU A 116 16.32 -12.13 -4.59
CA GLU A 116 16.85 -13.35 -5.21
C GLU A 116 17.99 -13.02 -6.21
N PRO A 117 17.85 -12.09 -7.17
CA PRO A 117 18.92 -11.78 -8.12
C PRO A 117 20.01 -10.84 -7.61
N LEU A 118 19.71 -9.92 -6.69
CA LEU A 118 20.61 -8.83 -6.30
C LEU A 118 20.96 -8.78 -4.81
N GLY A 119 20.32 -9.59 -3.98
CA GLY A 119 20.40 -9.49 -2.51
C GLY A 119 21.82 -9.57 -1.93
N ASN A 120 22.69 -10.33 -2.58
CA ASN A 120 24.09 -10.52 -2.14
C ASN A 120 25.07 -9.52 -2.80
N ARG A 121 24.58 -8.60 -3.68
CA ARG A 121 25.40 -7.53 -4.24
C ARG A 121 25.69 -6.46 -3.21
N GLN A 122 26.89 -5.91 -3.26
CA GLN A 122 27.24 -4.73 -2.47
C GLN A 122 26.32 -3.57 -2.85
N LEU A 123 25.97 -2.73 -1.89
CA LEU A 123 25.04 -1.62 -2.13
C LEU A 123 25.58 -0.57 -3.08
N ASP A 124 26.88 -0.38 -3.15
CA ASP A 124 27.57 0.51 -4.09
C ASP A 124 27.59 -0.04 -5.53
N GLU A 125 27.47 -1.37 -5.70
CA GLU A 125 27.30 -2.02 -7.00
C GLU A 125 25.86 -1.91 -7.55
N ILE A 126 24.88 -1.52 -6.73
CA ILE A 126 23.48 -1.38 -7.14
C ILE A 126 23.32 -0.11 -7.96
N THR A 127 23.48 -0.24 -9.26
CA THR A 127 23.37 0.86 -10.23
C THR A 127 22.03 0.85 -10.96
N ALA A 128 21.61 2.00 -11.51
CA ALA A 128 20.38 2.08 -12.30
C ALA A 128 20.38 1.12 -13.52
N PRO A 129 21.45 1.00 -14.33
CA PRO A 129 21.47 0.03 -15.42
C PRO A 129 21.35 -1.43 -14.97
N LEU A 130 21.94 -1.80 -13.83
CA LEU A 130 21.81 -3.15 -13.27
C LEU A 130 20.36 -3.44 -12.89
N VAL A 131 19.70 -2.52 -12.18
CA VAL A 131 18.30 -2.68 -11.75
C VAL A 131 17.36 -2.72 -12.96
N ILE A 132 17.57 -1.85 -13.97
CA ILE A 132 16.76 -1.85 -15.20
C ILE A 132 16.81 -3.23 -15.87
N ARG A 133 17.99 -3.82 -16.04
CA ARG A 133 18.13 -5.17 -16.60
C ARG A 133 17.45 -6.23 -15.75
N THR A 134 17.57 -6.13 -14.44
CA THR A 134 16.97 -7.10 -13.49
C THR A 134 15.44 -7.10 -13.56
N VAL A 135 14.81 -5.93 -13.69
CA VAL A 135 13.35 -5.81 -13.71
C VAL A 135 12.73 -5.90 -15.11
N GLN A 136 13.55 -5.95 -16.18
CA GLN A 136 13.09 -6.03 -17.56
C GLN A 136 12.14 -7.21 -17.84
N PRO A 137 12.30 -8.40 -17.23
CA PRO A 137 11.32 -9.49 -17.38
C PRO A 137 9.91 -9.11 -16.93
N ILE A 138 9.79 -8.28 -15.87
CA ILE A 138 8.48 -7.82 -15.37
C ILE A 138 7.80 -6.91 -16.41
N GLU A 139 8.61 -6.07 -17.09
CA GLU A 139 8.14 -5.20 -18.16
C GLU A 139 7.68 -5.99 -19.38
N LYS A 140 8.50 -6.96 -19.84
CA LYS A 140 8.18 -7.84 -20.97
C LYS A 140 6.91 -8.65 -20.74
N ASP A 141 6.66 -9.07 -19.51
CA ASP A 141 5.43 -9.75 -19.09
C ASP A 141 4.19 -8.82 -19.06
N GLY A 142 4.33 -7.52 -19.38
CA GLY A 142 3.24 -6.53 -19.32
C GLY A 142 2.77 -6.19 -17.90
N LYS A 143 3.52 -6.59 -16.85
CA LYS A 143 3.16 -6.39 -15.44
C LYS A 143 3.57 -5.01 -14.92
N GLN A 144 3.21 -3.94 -15.63
CA GLN A 144 3.63 -2.56 -15.34
C GLN A 144 3.29 -2.09 -13.91
N ALA A 145 2.11 -2.47 -13.39
CA ALA A 145 1.72 -2.14 -12.02
C ALA A 145 2.64 -2.81 -10.97
N THR A 146 3.08 -4.03 -11.22
CA THR A 146 4.04 -4.76 -10.39
C THR A 146 5.42 -4.09 -10.47
N LEU A 147 5.88 -3.77 -11.67
CA LEU A 147 7.14 -3.07 -11.92
C LEU A 147 7.20 -1.74 -11.15
N LYS A 148 6.17 -0.91 -11.28
CA LYS A 148 6.06 0.37 -10.55
C LYS A 148 6.19 0.17 -9.04
N ARG A 149 5.50 -0.83 -8.47
CA ARG A 149 5.56 -1.13 -7.04
C ARG A 149 6.93 -1.62 -6.60
N VAL A 150 7.55 -2.53 -7.36
CA VAL A 150 8.90 -3.05 -7.07
C VAL A 150 9.91 -1.90 -7.05
N LEU A 151 9.92 -1.04 -8.06
CA LEU A 151 10.83 0.10 -8.14
C LEU A 151 10.57 1.13 -7.02
N MET A 152 9.32 1.38 -6.69
CA MET A 152 8.96 2.29 -5.60
C MET A 152 9.51 1.77 -4.26
N ARG A 153 9.35 0.47 -3.98
CA ARG A 153 9.84 -0.14 -2.73
C ARG A 153 11.37 -0.27 -2.70
N LEU A 154 12.00 -0.60 -3.83
CA LEU A 154 13.45 -0.65 -3.91
C LEU A 154 14.07 0.73 -3.68
N ARG A 155 13.46 1.80 -4.23
CA ARG A 155 13.88 3.18 -3.90
C ARG A 155 13.76 3.47 -2.41
N GLU A 156 12.66 3.09 -1.79
CA GLU A 156 12.46 3.27 -0.34
C GLU A 156 13.50 2.52 0.49
N ILE A 157 13.90 1.31 0.08
CA ILE A 157 14.98 0.53 0.71
C ILE A 157 16.31 1.26 0.59
N LEU A 158 16.64 1.79 -0.60
CA LEU A 158 17.89 2.50 -0.82
C LEU A 158 17.90 3.89 -0.18
N ASP A 159 16.76 4.60 -0.13
CA ASP A 159 16.64 5.84 0.64
C ASP A 159 16.87 5.58 2.14
N LEU A 160 16.37 4.45 2.65
CA LEU A 160 16.65 4.02 4.01
C LEU A 160 18.14 3.67 4.21
N ALA A 161 18.77 3.02 3.22
CA ALA A 161 20.21 2.73 3.25
C ALA A 161 21.06 4.02 3.27
N VAL A 162 20.63 5.07 2.54
CA VAL A 162 21.25 6.41 2.63
C VAL A 162 21.04 7.00 4.03
N CYS A 163 19.82 6.91 4.59
CA CYS A 163 19.55 7.39 5.94
C CYS A 163 20.35 6.66 7.02
N ALA A 164 20.60 5.36 6.81
CA ALA A 164 21.43 4.54 7.68
C ALA A 164 22.95 4.80 7.49
N GLY A 165 23.32 5.51 6.45
CA GLY A 165 24.73 5.78 6.10
C GLY A 165 25.42 4.61 5.40
N TYR A 166 24.67 3.65 4.85
CA TYR A 166 25.18 2.50 4.12
C TYR A 166 25.71 2.88 2.73
N ILE A 167 25.11 3.87 2.10
CA ILE A 167 25.51 4.48 0.84
C ILE A 167 25.34 6.02 0.93
N GLU A 168 26.10 6.74 0.10
CA GLU A 168 26.07 8.21 0.11
C GLU A 168 24.83 8.78 -0.58
N HIS A 169 24.36 8.13 -1.65
CA HIS A 169 23.22 8.58 -2.43
C HIS A 169 22.43 7.39 -3.01
N ASN A 170 21.14 7.62 -3.27
CA ASN A 170 20.30 6.62 -3.92
C ASN A 170 20.48 6.67 -5.45
N PRO A 171 21.08 5.63 -6.08
CA PRO A 171 21.29 5.61 -7.53
C PRO A 171 19.99 5.49 -8.33
N LEU A 172 18.88 5.12 -7.67
CA LEU A 172 17.59 4.87 -8.33
C LEU A 172 16.61 6.06 -8.26
N ALA A 173 17.05 7.24 -7.84
CA ALA A 173 16.17 8.39 -7.66
C ALA A 173 15.31 8.74 -8.91
N ARG A 174 15.80 8.45 -10.11
CA ARG A 174 15.13 8.74 -11.39
C ARG A 174 14.73 7.51 -12.20
N VAL A 175 14.99 6.30 -11.72
CA VAL A 175 14.80 5.05 -12.48
C VAL A 175 13.35 4.80 -12.91
N SER A 176 12.39 5.29 -12.13
CA SER A 176 10.97 5.17 -12.46
C SER A 176 10.55 5.92 -13.73
N LYS A 177 11.34 6.90 -14.19
CA LYS A 177 11.09 7.65 -15.42
C LYS A 177 11.49 6.91 -16.71
N VAL A 178 12.23 5.81 -16.58
CA VAL A 178 12.68 4.98 -17.70
C VAL A 178 11.55 4.12 -18.27
N PHE A 179 10.61 3.74 -17.42
CA PHE A 179 9.52 2.83 -17.76
C PHE A 179 8.22 3.55 -18.04
N ALA A 180 7.46 3.04 -19.01
CA ALA A 180 6.12 3.55 -19.29
C ALA A 180 5.21 3.40 -18.04
N PRO A 181 4.35 4.38 -17.77
CA PRO A 181 3.39 4.27 -16.69
C PRO A 181 2.41 3.12 -16.97
N PRO A 182 1.93 2.41 -15.93
CA PRO A 182 0.93 1.37 -16.11
C PRO A 182 -0.34 1.96 -16.72
N GLN A 183 -0.83 1.34 -17.78
CA GLN A 183 -2.15 1.66 -18.32
C GLN A 183 -3.20 1.21 -17.31
N VAL A 184 -4.00 2.15 -16.84
CA VAL A 184 -5.13 1.86 -15.95
C VAL A 184 -6.29 1.39 -16.82
N LYS A 185 -6.51 0.09 -16.86
CA LYS A 185 -7.75 -0.47 -17.43
C LYS A 185 -8.79 -0.55 -16.31
N PRO A 186 -10.02 -0.06 -16.53
CA PRO A 186 -11.11 -0.28 -15.58
C PRO A 186 -11.26 -1.77 -15.28
N MET A 187 -11.68 -2.10 -14.05
CA MET A 187 -12.01 -3.50 -13.76
C MET A 187 -13.22 -3.93 -14.59
N PRO A 188 -13.21 -5.16 -15.15
CA PRO A 188 -14.33 -5.65 -15.93
C PRO A 188 -15.64 -5.58 -15.13
N ALA A 189 -16.60 -4.88 -15.69
CA ALA A 189 -17.98 -4.77 -15.21
C ALA A 189 -18.89 -4.73 -16.44
N VAL A 190 -20.04 -5.35 -16.35
CA VAL A 190 -21.08 -5.26 -17.37
C VAL A 190 -21.97 -4.03 -17.13
N ASP A 191 -22.68 -3.58 -18.13
CA ASP A 191 -23.73 -2.57 -17.95
C ASP A 191 -24.82 -3.15 -17.03
N TRP A 192 -25.47 -2.30 -16.23
CA TRP A 192 -26.54 -2.75 -15.34
C TRP A 192 -27.74 -3.31 -16.10
N ARG A 193 -27.96 -2.88 -17.35
CA ARG A 193 -29.00 -3.41 -18.24
C ARG A 193 -28.76 -4.88 -18.63
N GLU A 194 -27.51 -5.36 -18.53
CA GLU A 194 -27.16 -6.76 -18.72
C GLU A 194 -27.37 -7.62 -17.44
N LEU A 195 -27.78 -7.02 -16.33
CA LEU A 195 -27.96 -7.74 -15.07
C LEU A 195 -28.92 -8.95 -15.20
N PRO A 196 -30.02 -8.94 -15.98
CA PRO A 196 -30.85 -10.13 -16.20
C PRO A 196 -30.05 -11.30 -16.78
N ALA A 197 -29.16 -11.06 -17.74
CA ALA A 197 -28.31 -12.08 -18.33
C ALA A 197 -27.27 -12.62 -17.31
N VAL A 198 -26.70 -11.75 -16.48
CA VAL A 198 -25.81 -12.14 -15.37
C VAL A 198 -26.56 -13.02 -14.37
N MET A 199 -27.80 -12.64 -14.03
CA MET A 199 -28.66 -13.41 -13.13
C MET A 199 -29.00 -14.79 -13.70
N ALA A 200 -29.21 -14.92 -15.01
CA ALA A 200 -29.41 -16.20 -15.68
C ALA A 200 -28.20 -17.12 -15.47
N VAL A 201 -26.98 -16.63 -15.70
CA VAL A 201 -25.74 -17.39 -15.43
C VAL A 201 -25.61 -17.78 -13.95
N MET A 202 -25.95 -16.87 -13.05
CA MET A 202 -25.87 -17.13 -11.60
C MET A 202 -26.95 -18.08 -11.08
N ARG A 203 -28.02 -18.36 -11.87
CA ARG A 203 -29.08 -19.32 -11.51
C ARG A 203 -28.50 -20.74 -11.33
N ASP A 204 -27.53 -21.11 -12.16
CA ASP A 204 -26.88 -22.41 -12.12
C ASP A 204 -25.72 -22.48 -11.12
N ALA A 205 -25.41 -21.38 -10.45
CA ALA A 205 -24.36 -21.34 -9.43
C ALA A 205 -24.80 -22.10 -8.17
N PRO A 206 -23.83 -22.66 -7.41
CA PRO A 206 -24.11 -23.18 -6.08
C PRO A 206 -24.84 -22.11 -5.25
N GLU A 207 -25.89 -22.51 -4.54
CA GLU A 207 -26.79 -21.57 -3.88
C GLU A 207 -26.05 -20.58 -2.97
N ARG A 208 -25.05 -21.04 -2.25
CA ARG A 208 -24.22 -20.19 -1.40
C ARG A 208 -23.45 -19.12 -2.21
N MET A 209 -23.01 -19.42 -3.42
CA MET A 209 -22.37 -18.42 -4.30
C MET A 209 -23.39 -17.41 -4.82
N ARG A 210 -24.60 -17.85 -5.09
CA ARG A 210 -25.74 -17.00 -5.46
C ARG A 210 -26.08 -16.01 -4.35
N VAL A 211 -26.19 -16.50 -3.11
CA VAL A 211 -26.42 -15.64 -1.91
C VAL A 211 -25.31 -14.61 -1.77
N LEU A 212 -24.04 -15.01 -1.85
CA LEU A 212 -22.90 -14.10 -1.75
C LEU A 212 -22.88 -13.07 -2.88
N PHE A 213 -23.24 -13.48 -4.11
CA PHE A 213 -23.34 -12.59 -5.27
C PHE A 213 -24.42 -11.52 -5.05
N LEU A 214 -25.66 -11.94 -4.71
CA LEU A 214 -26.79 -11.03 -4.49
C LEU A 214 -26.50 -10.06 -3.33
N PHE A 215 -25.98 -10.60 -2.23
CA PHE A 215 -25.59 -9.76 -1.10
C PHE A 215 -24.51 -8.73 -1.47
N SER A 216 -23.52 -9.14 -2.30
CA SER A 216 -22.47 -8.23 -2.76
C SER A 216 -23.01 -7.13 -3.67
N LEU A 217 -24.02 -7.43 -4.47
CA LEU A 217 -24.69 -6.46 -5.36
C LEU A 217 -25.47 -5.44 -4.53
N CYS A 218 -26.29 -5.89 -3.57
CA CYS A 218 -27.15 -5.04 -2.77
C CYS A 218 -26.35 -4.20 -1.74
N SER A 219 -25.36 -4.79 -1.07
CA SER A 219 -24.58 -4.10 -0.05
C SER A 219 -23.57 -3.11 -0.62
N MET A 220 -23.19 -3.29 -1.88
CA MET A 220 -22.10 -2.55 -2.54
C MET A 220 -20.78 -2.53 -1.74
N LEU A 221 -20.59 -3.44 -0.80
CA LEU A 221 -19.36 -3.60 -0.05
C LEU A 221 -18.24 -4.18 -0.93
N ARG A 222 -16.99 -3.91 -0.58
CA ARG A 222 -15.88 -4.56 -1.29
C ARG A 222 -15.86 -6.06 -1.02
N PRO A 223 -15.35 -6.90 -1.94
CA PRO A 223 -15.32 -8.35 -1.74
C PRO A 223 -14.67 -8.80 -0.42
N GLY A 224 -13.64 -8.07 0.05
CA GLY A 224 -13.02 -8.32 1.34
C GLY A 224 -13.93 -7.95 2.51
N GLU A 225 -14.62 -6.83 2.43
CA GLU A 225 -15.57 -6.35 3.44
C GLU A 225 -16.76 -7.30 3.57
N ASN A 226 -17.34 -7.74 2.44
CA ASN A 226 -18.40 -8.75 2.44
C ASN A 226 -17.95 -10.08 3.05
N ALA A 227 -16.76 -10.57 2.64
CA ALA A 227 -16.26 -11.84 3.13
C ALA A 227 -16.03 -11.83 4.65
N SER A 228 -15.51 -10.74 5.19
CA SER A 228 -15.19 -10.58 6.61
C SER A 228 -16.33 -10.02 7.46
N LEU A 229 -17.53 -9.84 6.90
CA LEU A 229 -18.68 -9.29 7.61
C LEU A 229 -18.99 -10.09 8.89
N GLU A 230 -19.01 -9.40 10.03
CA GLU A 230 -19.31 -9.99 11.33
C GLU A 230 -20.77 -9.84 11.69
N LYS A 231 -21.31 -10.84 12.36
CA LYS A 231 -22.70 -10.82 12.87
C LYS A 231 -22.92 -9.71 13.88
N SER A 232 -21.89 -9.40 14.67
CA SER A 232 -21.90 -8.32 15.69
C SER A 232 -22.06 -6.91 15.10
N TRP A 233 -21.81 -6.74 13.80
CA TRP A 233 -21.95 -5.44 13.13
C TRP A 233 -23.37 -5.19 12.60
N ILE A 234 -24.25 -6.16 12.73
CA ILE A 234 -25.61 -6.11 12.19
C ILE A 234 -26.58 -5.69 13.29
N THR A 235 -27.30 -4.60 13.05
CA THR A 235 -28.45 -4.15 13.84
C THR A 235 -29.74 -4.44 13.06
N GLU A 236 -30.87 -4.01 13.59
CA GLU A 236 -32.16 -4.22 12.94
C GLU A 236 -32.28 -3.49 11.60
N ASP A 237 -31.69 -2.32 11.47
CA ASP A 237 -31.84 -1.41 10.34
C ASP A 237 -30.56 -1.21 9.49
N ALA A 238 -29.39 -1.63 9.99
CA ALA A 238 -28.13 -1.35 9.34
C ALA A 238 -27.01 -2.35 9.66
N ILE A 239 -25.98 -2.30 8.83
CA ILE A 239 -24.68 -2.90 9.07
C ILE A 239 -23.70 -1.79 9.42
N HIS A 240 -23.06 -1.88 10.59
CA HIS A 240 -22.09 -0.91 11.10
C HIS A 240 -20.68 -1.49 11.04
N ILE A 241 -19.92 -1.12 10.03
CA ILE A 241 -18.54 -1.62 9.86
C ILE A 241 -17.58 -0.68 10.58
N PRO A 242 -16.81 -1.18 11.57
CA PRO A 242 -15.85 -0.37 12.32
C PRO A 242 -14.73 0.18 11.43
N ALA A 243 -14.16 1.31 11.85
CA ALA A 243 -13.13 2.04 11.06
C ALA A 243 -11.88 1.20 10.76
N GLU A 244 -11.47 0.32 11.67
CA GLU A 244 -10.31 -0.56 11.54
C GLU A 244 -10.46 -1.59 10.42
N HIS A 245 -11.69 -1.98 10.08
CA HIS A 245 -12.03 -2.90 8.99
C HIS A 245 -12.22 -2.20 7.64
N MET A 246 -12.22 -0.87 7.63
CA MET A 246 -12.41 -0.08 6.42
C MET A 246 -11.08 0.44 5.85
N LYS A 247 -10.92 0.37 4.52
CA LYS A 247 -9.72 0.85 3.82
C LYS A 247 -9.41 2.33 4.10
N LYS A 248 -10.44 3.16 4.28
CA LYS A 248 -10.30 4.60 4.56
C LYS A 248 -10.22 4.93 6.05
N ARG A 249 -10.19 3.92 6.94
CA ARG A 249 -10.14 4.12 8.40
C ARG A 249 -11.24 5.03 8.93
N ARG A 250 -12.45 4.93 8.36
CA ARG A 250 -13.68 5.63 8.81
C ARG A 250 -14.77 4.59 8.95
N PRO A 251 -15.61 4.66 10.01
CA PRO A 251 -16.74 3.75 10.16
C PRO A 251 -17.69 3.92 8.97
N PHE A 252 -18.34 2.84 8.59
CA PHE A 252 -19.25 2.84 7.45
C PHE A 252 -20.55 2.15 7.82
N ARG A 253 -21.67 2.82 7.51
CA ARG A 253 -23.03 2.30 7.73
C ARG A 253 -23.64 1.94 6.39
N VAL A 254 -24.20 0.73 6.30
CA VAL A 254 -24.97 0.25 5.15
C VAL A 254 -26.40 -0.02 5.62
N PRO A 255 -27.43 0.62 5.04
CA PRO A 255 -28.82 0.27 5.34
C PRO A 255 -29.09 -1.22 5.08
N LEU A 256 -29.77 -1.88 5.98
CA LEU A 256 -30.08 -3.30 5.88
C LEU A 256 -31.53 -3.47 5.38
N THR A 257 -31.66 -3.82 4.09
CA THR A 257 -32.98 -4.07 3.50
C THR A 257 -33.55 -5.44 3.91
N SER A 258 -34.87 -5.62 3.80
CA SER A 258 -35.53 -6.89 4.05
C SER A 258 -34.93 -8.02 3.21
N PHE A 259 -34.66 -7.76 1.95
CA PHE A 259 -34.01 -8.74 1.07
C PHE A 259 -32.59 -9.13 1.54
N MET A 260 -31.81 -8.19 2.03
CA MET A 260 -30.49 -8.51 2.60
C MET A 260 -30.61 -9.35 3.89
N LYS A 261 -31.63 -9.11 4.71
CA LYS A 261 -31.93 -9.95 5.88
C LYS A 261 -32.25 -11.39 5.48
N GLU A 262 -33.07 -11.58 4.46
CA GLU A 262 -33.38 -12.89 3.89
C GLU A 262 -32.12 -13.62 3.37
N LEU A 263 -31.25 -12.92 2.66
CA LEU A 263 -29.97 -13.48 2.20
C LEU A 263 -29.06 -13.92 3.34
N ILE A 264 -29.00 -13.13 4.41
CA ILE A 264 -28.25 -13.49 5.62
C ILE A 264 -28.82 -14.73 6.30
N ALA A 265 -30.13 -14.77 6.47
CA ALA A 265 -30.83 -15.94 7.03
C ALA A 265 -30.61 -17.19 6.16
N ARG A 266 -30.67 -17.04 4.84
CA ARG A 266 -30.41 -18.12 3.90
C ARG A 266 -28.96 -18.64 3.99
N GLU A 267 -27.98 -17.76 4.07
CA GLU A 267 -26.58 -18.16 4.29
C GLU A 267 -26.41 -18.96 5.58
N GLN A 268 -27.07 -18.55 6.67
CA GLN A 268 -27.03 -19.26 7.95
C GLN A 268 -27.61 -20.68 7.85
N THR A 269 -28.69 -20.85 7.06
CA THR A 269 -29.29 -22.17 6.79
C THR A 269 -28.36 -23.04 5.94
N LEU A 270 -27.76 -22.49 4.88
CA LEU A 270 -26.87 -23.21 3.96
C LEU A 270 -25.53 -23.61 4.59
N SER A 271 -25.08 -22.86 5.57
CA SER A 271 -23.79 -23.08 6.24
C SER A 271 -23.90 -22.85 7.74
N PRO A 272 -24.63 -23.73 8.48
CA PRO A 272 -24.86 -23.54 9.91
C PRO A 272 -23.54 -23.65 10.68
N ARG A 273 -22.98 -22.52 11.07
CA ARG A 273 -21.76 -22.41 11.87
C ARG A 273 -21.98 -21.48 13.06
N PRO A 274 -22.67 -21.94 14.10
CA PRO A 274 -23.07 -21.10 15.22
C PRO A 274 -21.88 -20.46 15.95
N ARG A 275 -20.73 -21.13 15.97
CA ARG A 275 -19.48 -20.61 16.58
C ARG A 275 -18.71 -19.62 15.71
N SER A 276 -19.13 -19.37 14.46
CA SER A 276 -18.51 -18.37 13.62
C SER A 276 -19.09 -16.99 13.93
N GLY A 277 -18.23 -16.01 14.21
CA GLY A 277 -18.60 -14.60 14.29
C GLY A 277 -18.98 -13.98 12.94
N HIS A 278 -18.63 -14.65 11.82
CA HIS A 278 -18.85 -14.10 10.49
C HIS A 278 -20.19 -14.53 9.90
N VAL A 279 -20.81 -13.65 9.10
CA VAL A 279 -22.00 -13.97 8.30
C VAL A 279 -21.66 -15.03 7.27
N PHE A 280 -20.63 -14.79 6.46
CA PHE A 280 -20.15 -15.74 5.46
C PHE A 280 -18.97 -16.55 6.03
N ALA A 281 -19.29 -17.56 6.80
CA ALA A 281 -18.30 -18.39 7.46
C ALA A 281 -17.45 -19.22 6.47
N GLY A 282 -16.17 -19.33 6.73
CA GLY A 282 -15.24 -20.17 5.96
C GLY A 282 -15.30 -21.66 6.34
N LYS A 283 -14.50 -22.49 5.66
CA LYS A 283 -14.39 -23.93 5.98
C LYS A 283 -13.73 -24.19 7.34
N SER A 284 -12.75 -23.35 7.72
CA SER A 284 -12.05 -23.47 8.99
C SER A 284 -12.74 -22.66 10.08
N THR A 285 -12.71 -23.18 11.32
CA THR A 285 -13.29 -22.50 12.49
C THR A 285 -12.68 -21.10 12.67
N GLY A 286 -13.53 -20.12 12.98
CA GLY A 286 -13.12 -18.72 13.18
C GLY A 286 -12.69 -17.96 11.93
N LYS A 287 -12.74 -18.57 10.74
CA LYS A 287 -12.41 -17.89 9.49
C LYS A 287 -13.66 -17.59 8.67
N HIS A 288 -13.63 -16.47 7.97
CA HIS A 288 -14.64 -16.13 6.96
C HIS A 288 -14.36 -16.82 5.61
N VAL A 289 -15.32 -16.78 4.69
CA VAL A 289 -15.15 -17.21 3.31
C VAL A 289 -14.01 -16.41 2.65
N SER A 290 -13.30 -17.05 1.70
CA SER A 290 -12.25 -16.33 0.97
C SER A 290 -12.83 -15.11 0.24
N SER A 291 -12.21 -13.95 0.37
CA SER A 291 -12.55 -12.75 -0.40
C SER A 291 -12.45 -12.95 -1.93
N GLN A 292 -11.78 -14.02 -2.36
CA GLN A 292 -11.65 -14.41 -3.76
C GLN A 292 -12.68 -15.46 -4.18
N ALA A 293 -13.54 -15.94 -3.29
CA ALA A 293 -14.47 -17.03 -3.58
C ALA A 293 -15.40 -16.68 -4.77
N LEU A 294 -16.06 -15.54 -4.68
CA LEU A 294 -16.94 -15.04 -5.74
C LEU A 294 -16.17 -14.76 -7.03
N ALA A 295 -14.99 -14.15 -6.95
CA ALA A 295 -14.17 -13.86 -8.12
C ALA A 295 -13.73 -15.16 -8.85
N LYS A 296 -13.36 -16.21 -8.11
CA LYS A 296 -13.03 -17.51 -8.67
C LYS A 296 -14.24 -18.16 -9.33
N HIS A 297 -15.40 -18.05 -8.70
CA HIS A 297 -16.64 -18.60 -9.28
C HIS A 297 -17.00 -17.87 -10.59
N LEU A 298 -17.02 -16.52 -10.61
CA LEU A 298 -17.28 -15.75 -11.82
C LEU A 298 -16.26 -16.08 -12.94
N HIS A 299 -15.01 -16.34 -12.59
CA HIS A 299 -13.97 -16.74 -13.55
C HIS A 299 -14.20 -18.13 -14.16
N SER A 300 -14.95 -19.03 -13.51
CA SER A 300 -15.31 -20.35 -14.03
C SER A 300 -16.59 -20.35 -14.87
N THR A 301 -17.26 -19.22 -15.04
CA THR A 301 -18.49 -19.08 -15.84
C THR A 301 -18.24 -18.33 -17.15
N SER A 302 -19.28 -18.17 -17.96
CA SER A 302 -19.29 -17.35 -19.18
C SER A 302 -19.04 -15.84 -18.89
N LEU A 303 -19.07 -15.43 -17.64
CA LEU A 303 -18.74 -14.04 -17.20
C LEU A 303 -17.25 -13.79 -17.09
N LYS A 304 -16.40 -14.79 -17.31
CA LYS A 304 -14.94 -14.65 -17.30
C LYS A 304 -14.48 -13.51 -18.22
N GLY A 305 -13.70 -12.58 -17.66
CA GLY A 305 -13.18 -11.41 -18.40
C GLY A 305 -14.21 -10.28 -18.62
N ARG A 306 -15.52 -10.53 -18.41
CA ARG A 306 -16.58 -9.53 -18.52
C ARG A 306 -16.99 -8.96 -17.18
N LEU A 307 -17.00 -9.77 -16.12
CA LEU A 307 -17.40 -9.35 -14.78
C LEU A 307 -16.43 -9.91 -13.73
N VAL A 308 -16.03 -9.06 -12.80
CA VAL A 308 -15.31 -9.45 -11.59
C VAL A 308 -16.11 -9.08 -10.34
N ALA A 309 -15.83 -9.72 -9.20
CA ALA A 309 -16.56 -9.45 -7.96
C ALA A 309 -16.57 -7.97 -7.54
N HIS A 310 -15.49 -7.23 -7.83
CA HIS A 310 -15.44 -5.78 -7.59
C HIS A 310 -16.34 -4.98 -8.58
N GLY A 311 -16.57 -5.52 -9.78
CA GLY A 311 -17.43 -4.91 -10.81
C GLY A 311 -18.90 -4.81 -10.39
N LEU A 312 -19.36 -5.66 -9.46
CA LEU A 312 -20.73 -5.57 -8.91
C LEU A 312 -21.03 -4.21 -8.30
N ARG A 313 -20.04 -3.58 -7.64
CA ARG A 313 -20.18 -2.21 -7.12
C ARG A 313 -20.35 -1.19 -8.26
N SER A 314 -19.65 -1.40 -9.38
CA SER A 314 -19.78 -0.52 -10.54
C SER A 314 -21.16 -0.63 -11.18
N ILE A 315 -21.71 -1.86 -11.29
CA ILE A 315 -23.06 -2.11 -11.77
C ILE A 315 -24.08 -1.34 -10.92
N ALA A 316 -24.07 -1.58 -9.61
CA ALA A 316 -25.02 -0.94 -8.69
C ALA A 316 -24.88 0.59 -8.68
N ARG A 317 -23.63 1.10 -8.73
CA ARG A 317 -23.39 2.54 -8.78
C ARG A 317 -23.89 3.19 -10.08
N SER A 318 -23.67 2.52 -11.22
CA SER A 318 -24.16 3.03 -12.51
C SER A 318 -25.68 3.07 -12.55
N TRP A 319 -26.33 2.03 -12.04
CA TRP A 319 -27.78 2.00 -11.92
C TRP A 319 -28.31 3.15 -11.04
N LEU A 320 -27.74 3.34 -9.83
CA LEU A 320 -28.14 4.44 -8.95
C LEU A 320 -27.93 5.81 -9.58
N ALA A 321 -26.87 5.97 -10.39
CA ALA A 321 -26.61 7.22 -11.09
C ALA A 321 -27.65 7.48 -12.20
N ASP A 322 -28.03 6.44 -12.95
CA ASP A 322 -29.07 6.53 -13.99
C ASP A 322 -30.46 6.84 -13.39
N GLU A 323 -30.75 6.33 -12.18
CA GLU A 323 -31.99 6.60 -11.43
C GLU A 323 -31.93 7.95 -10.66
N ALA A 324 -30.90 8.76 -10.87
CA ALA A 324 -30.70 10.07 -10.21
C ALA A 324 -30.75 10.01 -8.67
N VAL A 325 -30.39 8.88 -8.07
CA VAL A 325 -30.30 8.74 -6.62
C VAL A 325 -29.04 9.49 -6.13
N PRO A 326 -29.15 10.49 -5.25
CA PRO A 326 -27.99 11.22 -4.73
C PRO A 326 -27.08 10.29 -3.92
N PHE A 327 -25.76 10.48 -4.07
CA PHE A 327 -24.71 9.71 -3.40
C PHE A 327 -24.26 10.36 -2.09
#